data_12d1ef4349f5e70046abbadb35db9d43
#
_entry.id   12d1ef4349f5e70046abbadb35db9d43
#
_cell.length_a   1.000
_cell.length_b   1.000
_cell.length_c   1.000
_cell.angle_alpha   90.00
_cell.angle_beta   90.00
_cell.angle_gamma   90.00
#
_symmetry.space_group_name_H-M   'P 1'
#
loop_
_entity.id
_entity.type
_entity.pdbx_description
1 polymer ?
#
loop_
_entity_poly.entity_id
_entity_poly.type
_entity_poly.pdbx_seq_one_letter_code
_entity_poly.pdbx_strand_id
1 'polypeptide(L)'
;MKINFFKIINLLVFLTLFSCGDNDDINSIEEVVIRDASVQSPEDDQLIQTYLKSHFYNYEDFESFPNDYSLKVKIDTLSGDNVNKTALIDMVQVQNLTVKQDGIDIPHKLYYLIARQGKYSYPSNIDSTYVTYKGSLIDGSIFDSRDLPLWFDLAQVVQGFRMGITNFKTGDYSVNTNGSVNFKDFGQGVMFFPSGLGYYSNTNSGIPQYSPLIFSVSLLTMNVTDHDYDGIASYLEDVNLDGEPLNDDTDGDGNINLYDPDDDGDGILTINEIDKDNDGVIDDTNGDGIPDYLDPSITN
;
A
#
# COMPACT_ATOMS: atom_id res chain seq x y z
N MET A 1 -33.66 75.93 39.72
CA MET A 1 -33.30 76.27 41.11
C MET A 1 -32.07 75.51 41.54
N LYS A 2 -30.98 76.24 41.81
CA LYS A 2 -29.68 75.86 42.43
C LYS A 2 -28.86 74.75 41.82
N ILE A 3 -27.94 75.08 41.04
CA ILE A 3 -26.45 75.15 40.99
C ILE A 3 -25.81 74.61 42.28
N ASN A 4 -24.88 73.63 42.09
CA ASN A 4 -23.60 73.66 42.79
C ASN A 4 -22.49 72.99 42.05
N PHE A 5 -21.51 73.73 41.72
CA PHE A 5 -20.15 73.48 41.29
C PHE A 5 -19.38 72.67 42.35
N PHE A 6 -18.64 71.64 41.91
CA PHE A 6 -17.50 71.22 42.71
C PHE A 6 -16.30 70.78 41.79
N LYS A 7 -15.27 71.43 42.08
CA LYS A 7 -13.95 71.60 41.59
C LYS A 7 -13.23 70.35 41.12
N ILE A 8 -12.59 70.52 39.97
CA ILE A 8 -11.51 69.73 39.38
C ILE A 8 -10.29 69.80 40.31
N ILE A 9 -9.75 68.62 40.68
CA ILE A 9 -8.37 68.45 41.14
C ILE A 9 -7.66 67.56 40.16
N ASN A 10 -6.73 68.13 39.37
CA ASN A 10 -5.75 67.46 38.56
C ASN A 10 -4.76 66.68 39.45
N LEU A 11 -4.80 65.40 39.44
CA LEU A 11 -3.75 64.58 39.98
C LEU A 11 -3.00 63.93 38.80
N LEU A 12 -1.83 64.48 38.50
CA LEU A 12 -0.89 63.93 37.49
C LEU A 12 -0.24 62.69 38.09
N VAL A 13 -0.72 61.53 37.70
CA VAL A 13 -0.06 60.25 38.02
C VAL A 13 0.93 59.96 36.90
N PHE A 14 2.20 60.08 37.24
CA PHE A 14 3.31 59.63 36.41
C PHE A 14 3.29 58.08 36.33
N LEU A 15 2.76 57.47 35.24
CA LEU A 15 2.90 56.07 34.98
C LEU A 15 4.27 55.85 34.33
N THR A 16 5.21 55.32 35.09
CA THR A 16 6.44 54.76 34.58
C THR A 16 6.07 53.45 33.88
N LEU A 17 6.11 53.46 32.56
CA LEU A 17 6.06 52.24 31.72
C LEU A 17 7.36 51.47 31.93
N PHE A 18 7.31 50.42 32.74
CA PHE A 18 8.27 49.35 32.65
C PHE A 18 7.98 48.61 31.36
N SER A 19 8.80 48.80 30.33
CA SER A 19 8.89 47.94 29.17
C SER A 19 9.44 46.58 29.67
N CYS A 20 8.55 45.60 29.86
CA CYS A 20 8.98 44.23 29.82
C CYS A 20 9.43 43.96 28.40
N GLY A 21 10.71 43.64 28.25
CA GLY A 21 11.19 43.06 27.01
C GLY A 21 10.50 41.72 26.81
N ASP A 22 9.65 41.66 25.81
CA ASP A 22 9.16 40.40 25.26
C ASP A 22 10.40 39.68 24.68
N ASN A 23 10.90 38.70 25.41
CA ASN A 23 11.62 37.61 24.78
C ASN A 23 10.57 36.84 24.00
N ASP A 24 10.33 37.24 22.76
CA ASP A 24 9.76 36.37 21.76
C ASP A 24 10.76 35.22 21.56
N ASP A 25 10.68 34.21 22.42
CA ASP A 25 11.09 32.87 22.08
C ASP A 25 10.17 32.47 20.92
N ILE A 26 10.55 32.91 19.71
CA ILE A 26 10.07 32.32 18.47
C ILE A 26 10.54 30.88 18.58
N ASN A 27 9.65 30.02 19.05
CA ASN A 27 9.74 28.59 18.86
C ASN A 27 9.86 28.40 17.34
N SER A 28 11.07 28.42 16.82
CA SER A 28 11.34 28.04 15.45
C SER A 28 10.85 26.60 15.36
N ILE A 29 9.68 26.40 14.78
CA ILE A 29 9.25 25.08 14.32
C ILE A 29 10.36 24.70 13.36
N GLU A 30 11.25 23.80 13.77
CA GLU A 30 12.22 23.20 12.85
C GLU A 30 11.39 22.61 11.70
N GLU A 31 11.53 23.18 10.53
CA GLU A 31 10.91 22.67 9.34
C GLU A 31 11.48 21.26 9.12
N VAL A 32 10.62 20.25 9.26
CA VAL A 32 11.01 18.87 9.04
C VAL A 32 11.33 18.72 7.56
N VAL A 33 12.61 18.79 7.21
CA VAL A 33 13.07 18.61 5.83
C VAL A 33 12.87 17.15 5.45
N ILE A 34 11.90 16.88 4.58
CA ILE A 34 11.68 15.57 3.98
C ILE A 34 12.86 15.27 3.05
N ARG A 35 13.44 14.08 3.15
CA ARG A 35 14.54 13.66 2.26
C ARG A 35 14.05 13.58 0.83
N ASP A 36 14.94 13.93 -0.11
CA ASP A 36 14.71 13.76 -1.53
C ASP A 36 14.60 12.26 -1.88
N ALA A 37 13.51 11.87 -2.53
CA ALA A 37 13.26 10.48 -2.87
C ALA A 37 14.27 9.92 -3.88
N SER A 38 14.83 10.77 -4.76
CA SER A 38 15.87 10.37 -5.71
C SER A 38 17.18 9.98 -5.03
N VAL A 39 17.39 10.47 -3.78
CA VAL A 39 18.52 10.11 -2.92
C VAL A 39 18.17 8.93 -2.03
N GLN A 40 16.97 8.93 -1.44
CA GLN A 40 16.54 7.88 -0.50
C GLN A 40 16.36 6.52 -1.19
N SER A 41 15.79 6.49 -2.41
CA SER A 41 15.52 5.23 -3.12
C SER A 41 16.79 4.38 -3.35
N PRO A 42 17.91 4.91 -3.87
CA PRO A 42 19.14 4.13 -3.98
C PRO A 42 19.78 3.76 -2.63
N GLU A 43 19.63 4.57 -1.58
CA GLU A 43 20.10 4.22 -0.24
C GLU A 43 19.34 3.00 0.31
N ASP A 44 18.01 2.99 0.18
CA ASP A 44 17.17 1.86 0.57
C ASP A 44 17.50 0.59 -0.23
N ASP A 45 17.70 0.71 -1.55
CA ASP A 45 18.10 -0.40 -2.40
C ASP A 45 19.42 -1.01 -1.93
N GLN A 46 20.41 -0.17 -1.55
CA GLN A 46 21.68 -0.64 -1.01
C GLN A 46 21.53 -1.36 0.34
N LEU A 47 20.67 -0.86 1.24
CA LEU A 47 20.35 -1.52 2.51
C LEU A 47 19.72 -2.89 2.29
N ILE A 48 18.70 -2.97 1.40
CA ILE A 48 18.05 -4.23 1.06
C ILE A 48 19.05 -5.22 0.46
N GLN A 49 19.87 -4.80 -0.52
CA GLN A 49 20.87 -5.69 -1.13
C GLN A 49 21.91 -6.18 -0.13
N THR A 50 22.32 -5.34 0.84
CA THR A 50 23.25 -5.73 1.90
C THR A 50 22.63 -6.80 2.79
N TYR A 51 21.36 -6.63 3.14
CA TYR A 51 20.61 -7.64 3.89
C TYR A 51 20.51 -8.95 3.09
N LEU A 52 20.10 -8.89 1.84
CA LEU A 52 19.93 -10.07 0.97
C LEU A 52 21.24 -10.85 0.78
N LYS A 53 22.40 -10.18 0.76
CA LYS A 53 23.74 -10.82 0.65
C LYS A 53 24.19 -11.50 1.94
N SER A 54 23.65 -11.09 3.09
CA SER A 54 24.08 -11.57 4.41
C SER A 54 23.11 -12.54 5.07
N HIS A 55 21.98 -12.81 4.43
CA HIS A 55 20.93 -13.67 4.98
C HIS A 55 20.55 -14.78 4.00
N PHE A 56 19.94 -15.84 4.54
CA PHE A 56 19.33 -16.96 3.80
C PHE A 56 17.99 -17.30 4.44
N TYR A 57 17.17 -18.12 3.77
CA TYR A 57 15.96 -18.66 4.38
C TYR A 57 16.04 -20.19 4.47
N ASN A 58 15.15 -20.80 5.22
CA ASN A 58 15.08 -22.26 5.43
C ASN A 58 14.58 -23.01 4.18
N TYR A 59 15.24 -22.81 3.03
CA TYR A 59 14.86 -23.42 1.74
C TYR A 59 14.90 -24.95 1.76
N GLU A 60 15.81 -25.54 2.52
CA GLU A 60 15.94 -27.00 2.65
C GLU A 60 14.69 -27.62 3.28
N ASP A 61 14.00 -26.91 4.19
CA ASP A 61 12.74 -27.37 4.77
C ASP A 61 11.65 -27.42 3.70
N PHE A 62 11.57 -26.39 2.84
CA PHE A 62 10.59 -26.34 1.76
C PHE A 62 10.86 -27.38 0.67
N GLU A 63 12.11 -27.67 0.37
CA GLU A 63 12.52 -28.72 -0.55
C GLU A 63 12.20 -30.13 0.01
N SER A 64 12.49 -30.34 1.29
CA SER A 64 12.28 -31.64 1.96
C SER A 64 10.80 -31.93 2.23
N PHE A 65 10.01 -30.89 2.51
CA PHE A 65 8.60 -31.01 2.89
C PHE A 65 7.69 -30.11 2.03
N PRO A 66 7.63 -30.32 0.71
CA PRO A 66 6.92 -29.41 -0.22
C PRO A 66 5.41 -29.34 0.03
N ASN A 67 4.82 -30.33 0.68
CA ASN A 67 3.39 -30.38 1.00
C ASN A 67 3.08 -30.09 2.47
N ASP A 68 4.06 -29.67 3.26
CA ASP A 68 3.82 -29.21 4.62
C ASP A 68 3.45 -27.73 4.64
N TYR A 69 2.15 -27.45 4.64
CA TYR A 69 1.60 -26.10 4.66
C TYR A 69 1.68 -25.42 6.03
N SER A 70 2.16 -26.11 7.07
CA SER A 70 2.46 -25.51 8.38
C SER A 70 3.82 -24.81 8.41
N LEU A 71 4.70 -25.08 7.43
CA LEU A 71 5.99 -24.41 7.32
C LEU A 71 5.81 -22.89 7.18
N LYS A 72 6.70 -22.17 7.86
CA LYS A 72 6.82 -20.71 7.74
C LYS A 72 8.21 -20.37 7.22
N VAL A 73 8.31 -19.32 6.41
CA VAL A 73 9.60 -18.80 6.00
C VAL A 73 10.33 -18.23 7.21
N LYS A 74 11.55 -18.71 7.44
CA LYS A 74 12.45 -18.24 8.50
C LYS A 74 13.71 -17.70 7.84
N ILE A 75 14.05 -16.48 8.14
CA ILE A 75 15.28 -15.84 7.65
C ILE A 75 16.30 -15.87 8.78
N ASP A 76 17.54 -16.19 8.46
CA ASP A 76 18.68 -16.20 9.38
C ASP A 76 19.94 -15.70 8.67
N THR A 77 20.99 -15.42 9.44
CA THR A 77 22.24 -14.86 8.96
C THR A 77 23.17 -15.93 8.39
N LEU A 78 23.94 -15.59 7.36
CA LEU A 78 25.03 -16.38 6.81
C LEU A 78 26.26 -16.31 7.73
N SER A 79 26.14 -16.90 8.93
CA SER A 79 27.21 -16.89 9.95
C SER A 79 27.32 -18.23 10.66
N GLY A 80 28.44 -18.50 11.30
CA GLY A 80 28.68 -19.77 12.00
C GLY A 80 28.51 -20.97 11.06
N ASP A 81 27.62 -21.88 11.43
CA ASP A 81 27.36 -23.11 10.66
C ASP A 81 26.61 -22.83 9.31
N ASN A 82 26.08 -21.62 9.14
CA ASN A 82 25.27 -21.22 7.99
C ASN A 82 26.08 -20.53 6.87
N VAL A 83 27.41 -20.39 6.99
CA VAL A 83 28.25 -19.65 6.02
C VAL A 83 28.21 -20.18 4.59
N ASN A 84 27.84 -21.46 4.41
CA ASN A 84 27.77 -22.13 3.11
C ASN A 84 26.35 -22.20 2.53
N LYS A 85 25.35 -21.62 3.21
CA LYS A 85 23.98 -21.56 2.70
C LYS A 85 23.89 -20.56 1.54
N THR A 86 22.92 -20.79 0.66
CA THR A 86 22.68 -19.90 -0.49
C THR A 86 22.07 -18.59 0.01
N ALA A 87 22.71 -17.46 -0.36
CA ALA A 87 22.24 -16.14 0.01
C ALA A 87 20.90 -15.78 -0.62
N LEU A 88 20.09 -14.98 0.07
CA LEU A 88 18.80 -14.49 -0.47
C LEU A 88 18.98 -13.75 -1.80
N ILE A 89 20.08 -13.00 -1.96
CA ILE A 89 20.35 -12.24 -3.19
C ILE A 89 20.37 -13.10 -4.45
N ASP A 90 20.79 -14.37 -4.32
CA ASP A 90 20.88 -15.32 -5.42
C ASP A 90 19.55 -16.04 -5.70
N MET A 91 18.53 -15.80 -4.87
CA MET A 91 17.23 -16.49 -4.90
C MET A 91 16.04 -15.55 -5.14
N VAL A 92 16.20 -14.27 -4.91
CA VAL A 92 15.13 -13.28 -5.11
C VAL A 92 14.96 -12.90 -6.57
N GLN A 93 13.74 -12.52 -6.92
CA GLN A 93 13.39 -11.85 -8.17
C GLN A 93 13.18 -10.36 -7.89
N VAL A 94 13.19 -9.54 -8.94
CA VAL A 94 13.07 -8.07 -8.85
C VAL A 94 11.89 -7.61 -9.68
N GLN A 95 11.03 -6.81 -9.08
CA GLN A 95 9.99 -6.02 -9.75
C GLN A 95 10.40 -4.55 -9.69
N ASN A 96 10.52 -3.92 -10.86
CA ASN A 96 10.80 -2.50 -10.95
C ASN A 96 9.48 -1.73 -10.93
N LEU A 97 9.39 -0.75 -10.07
CA LEU A 97 8.21 0.11 -9.87
C LEU A 97 8.64 1.57 -9.95
N THR A 98 7.73 2.42 -10.36
CA THR A 98 7.95 3.87 -10.39
C THR A 98 6.91 4.54 -9.49
N VAL A 99 7.36 5.44 -8.63
CA VAL A 99 6.49 6.26 -7.80
C VAL A 99 6.67 7.71 -8.21
N LYS A 100 5.58 8.40 -8.48
CA LYS A 100 5.63 9.84 -8.75
C LYS A 100 5.65 10.61 -7.43
N GLN A 101 6.73 11.37 -7.19
CA GLN A 101 6.86 12.25 -6.04
C GLN A 101 7.23 13.65 -6.52
N ASP A 102 6.46 14.67 -6.11
CA ASP A 102 6.62 16.06 -6.53
C ASP A 102 6.70 16.21 -8.06
N GLY A 103 5.95 15.38 -8.81
CA GLY A 103 5.93 15.36 -10.26
C GLY A 103 7.12 14.68 -10.93
N ILE A 104 8.05 14.10 -10.17
CA ILE A 104 9.23 13.38 -10.65
C ILE A 104 9.01 11.87 -10.48
N ASP A 105 9.33 11.12 -11.53
CA ASP A 105 9.28 9.66 -11.53
C ASP A 105 10.51 9.08 -10.80
N ILE A 106 10.29 8.46 -9.66
CA ILE A 106 11.33 7.85 -8.84
C ILE A 106 11.30 6.33 -8.99
N PRO A 107 12.37 5.71 -9.53
CA PRO A 107 12.43 4.26 -9.66
C PRO A 107 12.68 3.59 -8.31
N HIS A 108 11.96 2.50 -8.07
CA HIS A 108 12.11 1.63 -6.91
C HIS A 108 12.26 0.18 -7.34
N LYS A 109 12.99 -0.61 -6.55
CA LYS A 109 13.06 -2.07 -6.71
C LYS A 109 12.38 -2.75 -5.54
N LEU A 110 11.40 -3.57 -5.84
CA LEU A 110 10.82 -4.52 -4.94
C LEU A 110 11.46 -5.88 -5.20
N TYR A 111 12.02 -6.50 -4.18
CA TYR A 111 12.58 -7.85 -4.24
C TYR A 111 11.57 -8.82 -3.65
N TYR A 112 11.40 -9.97 -4.29
CA TYR A 112 10.53 -11.02 -3.76
C TYR A 112 11.13 -12.40 -3.93
N LEU A 113 10.87 -13.24 -2.94
CA LEU A 113 11.27 -14.63 -2.87
C LEU A 113 10.03 -15.50 -2.84
N ILE A 114 9.95 -16.48 -3.73
CA ILE A 114 8.90 -17.49 -3.71
C ILE A 114 9.47 -18.75 -3.09
N ALA A 115 9.16 -19.01 -1.80
CA ALA A 115 9.55 -20.24 -1.12
C ALA A 115 8.66 -21.42 -1.55
N ARG A 116 7.39 -21.15 -1.84
CA ARG A 116 6.42 -22.06 -2.44
C ARG A 116 5.47 -21.25 -3.30
N GLN A 117 5.28 -21.64 -4.56
CA GLN A 117 4.26 -21.01 -5.40
C GLN A 117 2.91 -21.71 -5.20
N GLY A 118 1.85 -20.90 -5.15
CA GLY A 118 0.48 -21.42 -5.15
C GLY A 118 0.08 -21.99 -6.50
N LYS A 119 -1.05 -22.70 -6.55
CA LYS A 119 -1.47 -23.42 -7.78
C LYS A 119 -2.60 -22.74 -8.55
N TYR A 120 -3.24 -21.72 -7.98
CA TYR A 120 -4.40 -21.09 -8.60
C TYR A 120 -4.10 -19.71 -9.17
N SER A 121 -4.90 -18.68 -8.83
CA SER A 121 -4.84 -17.37 -9.46
C SER A 121 -3.84 -16.44 -8.79
N TYR A 122 -3.31 -15.51 -9.56
CA TYR A 122 -2.65 -14.33 -9.01
C TYR A 122 -3.70 -13.28 -8.68
N PRO A 123 -3.61 -12.57 -7.56
CA PRO A 123 -4.42 -11.39 -7.33
C PRO A 123 -3.94 -10.25 -8.24
N SER A 124 -4.84 -9.34 -8.58
CA SER A 124 -4.49 -8.01 -9.02
C SER A 124 -3.94 -7.20 -7.83
N ASN A 125 -3.41 -6.00 -8.09
CA ASN A 125 -2.90 -5.12 -7.04
C ASN A 125 -4.00 -4.39 -6.25
N ILE A 126 -5.27 -4.68 -6.56
CA ILE A 126 -6.45 -4.02 -5.98
C ILE A 126 -7.44 -5.00 -5.36
N ASP A 127 -7.27 -6.30 -5.57
CA ASP A 127 -8.14 -7.34 -5.04
C ASP A 127 -8.09 -7.44 -3.51
N SER A 128 -9.04 -8.15 -2.93
CA SER A 128 -8.97 -8.58 -1.53
C SER A 128 -8.23 -9.90 -1.40
N THR A 129 -7.28 -10.00 -0.47
CA THR A 129 -6.45 -11.18 -0.24
C THR A 129 -6.55 -11.69 1.19
N TYR A 130 -6.66 -13.01 1.35
CA TYR A 130 -6.71 -13.67 2.65
C TYR A 130 -5.33 -14.23 2.99
N VAL A 131 -4.66 -13.61 3.96
CA VAL A 131 -3.24 -13.82 4.20
C VAL A 131 -2.91 -14.06 5.68
N THR A 132 -1.80 -14.79 5.92
CA THR A 132 -1.01 -14.64 7.16
C THR A 132 0.28 -13.91 6.83
N TYR A 133 0.80 -13.11 7.76
CA TYR A 133 2.01 -12.35 7.50
C TYR A 133 2.82 -12.05 8.75
N LYS A 134 4.09 -11.71 8.53
CA LYS A 134 4.99 -11.11 9.51
C LYS A 134 5.74 -9.97 8.84
N GLY A 135 5.54 -8.74 9.35
CA GLY A 135 6.27 -7.53 8.96
C GLY A 135 7.44 -7.27 9.90
N SER A 136 8.62 -7.05 9.35
CA SER A 136 9.84 -6.73 10.09
C SER A 136 10.67 -5.67 9.39
N LEU A 137 11.54 -5.01 10.15
CA LEU A 137 12.57 -4.10 9.64
C LEU A 137 13.83 -4.88 9.26
N ILE A 138 14.79 -4.18 8.62
CA ILE A 138 16.10 -4.74 8.24
C ILE A 138 16.90 -5.22 9.45
N ASP A 139 16.72 -4.65 10.64
CA ASP A 139 17.38 -5.06 11.88
C ASP A 139 16.73 -6.30 12.53
N GLY A 140 15.66 -6.83 11.93
CA GLY A 140 14.92 -8.00 12.40
C GLY A 140 13.83 -7.68 13.42
N SER A 141 13.64 -6.43 13.84
CA SER A 141 12.56 -6.04 14.71
C SER A 141 11.21 -6.22 14.01
N ILE A 142 10.26 -6.89 14.68
CA ILE A 142 8.92 -7.16 14.17
C ILE A 142 8.02 -6.00 14.57
N PHE A 143 7.38 -5.35 13.59
CA PHE A 143 6.44 -4.26 13.84
C PHE A 143 4.98 -4.72 13.82
N ASP A 144 4.66 -5.80 13.06
CA ASP A 144 3.34 -6.39 13.04
C ASP A 144 3.40 -7.86 12.58
N SER A 145 2.44 -8.68 13.03
CA SER A 145 2.32 -10.06 12.58
C SER A 145 0.94 -10.65 12.84
N ARG A 146 0.50 -11.55 11.95
CA ARG A 146 -0.74 -12.29 12.09
C ARG A 146 -0.54 -13.76 11.70
N ASP A 147 -0.64 -14.64 12.69
CA ASP A 147 -0.65 -16.10 12.47
C ASP A 147 -2.04 -16.64 12.12
N LEU A 148 -3.10 -15.96 12.57
CA LEU A 148 -4.46 -16.20 12.10
C LEU A 148 -4.72 -15.37 10.86
N PRO A 149 -5.22 -15.99 9.79
CA PRO A 149 -5.43 -15.29 8.52
C PRO A 149 -6.48 -14.18 8.66
N LEU A 150 -6.28 -13.10 7.90
CA LEU A 150 -7.24 -12.00 7.78
C LEU A 150 -7.31 -11.54 6.32
N TRP A 151 -8.42 -10.88 5.99
CA TRP A 151 -8.59 -10.23 4.71
C TRP A 151 -7.86 -8.88 4.69
N PHE A 152 -7.07 -8.66 3.65
CA PHE A 152 -6.57 -7.37 3.25
C PHE A 152 -7.26 -6.94 1.97
N ASP A 153 -7.82 -5.76 1.97
CA ASP A 153 -8.14 -4.99 0.80
C ASP A 153 -6.85 -4.33 0.31
N LEU A 154 -6.40 -4.70 -0.88
CA LEU A 154 -5.11 -4.22 -1.41
C LEU A 154 -5.15 -2.74 -1.76
N ALA A 155 -6.33 -2.14 -1.97
CA ALA A 155 -6.48 -0.69 -2.12
C ALA A 155 -6.08 0.09 -0.85
N GLN A 156 -6.13 -0.55 0.33
CA GLN A 156 -5.92 0.08 1.63
C GLN A 156 -4.55 -0.23 2.26
N VAL A 157 -3.66 -0.95 1.55
CA VAL A 157 -2.32 -1.28 2.06
C VAL A 157 -1.24 -0.49 1.34
N VAL A 158 -0.02 -0.44 1.93
CA VAL A 158 1.12 0.25 1.32
C VAL A 158 1.47 -0.37 -0.04
N GLN A 159 1.91 0.46 -0.98
CA GLN A 159 2.15 0.09 -2.37
C GLN A 159 3.10 -1.13 -2.50
N GLY A 160 4.16 -1.19 -1.69
CA GLY A 160 5.09 -2.32 -1.72
C GLY A 160 4.42 -3.66 -1.35
N PHE A 161 3.45 -3.66 -0.43
CA PHE A 161 2.70 -4.88 -0.11
C PHE A 161 1.74 -5.26 -1.24
N ARG A 162 0.90 -4.31 -1.73
CA ARG A 162 -0.09 -4.60 -2.78
C ARG A 162 0.56 -5.02 -4.11
N MET A 163 1.66 -4.37 -4.50
CA MET A 163 2.39 -4.75 -5.72
C MET A 163 3.17 -6.06 -5.55
N GLY A 164 3.75 -6.30 -4.37
CA GLY A 164 4.54 -7.50 -4.09
C GLY A 164 3.71 -8.77 -4.02
N ILE A 165 2.50 -8.71 -3.44
CA ILE A 165 1.63 -9.88 -3.26
C ILE A 165 1.13 -10.44 -4.59
N THR A 166 1.07 -9.63 -5.65
CA THR A 166 0.68 -10.06 -7.00
C THR A 166 1.62 -11.10 -7.63
N ASN A 167 2.81 -11.30 -7.06
CA ASN A 167 3.76 -12.32 -7.50
C ASN A 167 3.48 -13.72 -6.95
N PHE A 168 2.52 -13.84 -6.04
CA PHE A 168 2.14 -15.10 -5.40
C PHE A 168 0.78 -15.56 -5.91
N LYS A 169 0.64 -16.87 -6.06
CA LYS A 169 -0.65 -17.50 -6.40
C LYS A 169 -1.39 -17.94 -5.14
N THR A 170 -2.70 -17.91 -5.22
CA THR A 170 -3.59 -18.47 -4.21
C THR A 170 -3.53 -20.00 -4.15
N GLY A 171 -4.09 -20.55 -3.07
CA GLY A 171 -4.29 -21.97 -2.87
C GLY A 171 -5.74 -22.39 -3.00
N ASP A 172 -5.97 -23.64 -2.62
CA ASP A 172 -7.27 -24.26 -2.49
C ASP A 172 -7.65 -24.40 -1.00
N TYR A 173 -8.90 -24.58 -0.72
CA TYR A 173 -9.38 -24.87 0.62
C TYR A 173 -10.48 -25.93 0.66
N SER A 174 -10.62 -26.58 1.79
CA SER A 174 -11.72 -27.49 2.08
C SER A 174 -12.35 -27.16 3.43
N VAL A 175 -13.67 -27.25 3.49
CA VAL A 175 -14.42 -27.02 4.73
C VAL A 175 -14.71 -28.38 5.37
N ASN A 176 -14.27 -28.54 6.61
CA ASN A 176 -14.51 -29.74 7.40
C ASN A 176 -15.97 -29.76 7.95
N THR A 177 -16.43 -30.92 8.38
CA THR A 177 -17.78 -31.09 8.94
C THR A 177 -18.03 -30.26 10.22
N ASN A 178 -16.97 -29.87 10.92
CA ASN A 178 -17.03 -29.01 12.10
C ASN A 178 -16.97 -27.51 11.77
N GLY A 179 -16.97 -27.15 10.47
CA GLY A 179 -16.88 -25.76 9.99
C GLY A 179 -15.45 -25.16 9.94
N SER A 180 -14.41 -25.91 10.34
CA SER A 180 -13.03 -25.44 10.17
C SER A 180 -12.60 -25.52 8.70
N VAL A 181 -11.72 -24.62 8.27
CA VAL A 181 -11.20 -24.55 6.91
C VAL A 181 -9.74 -24.98 6.89
N ASN A 182 -9.42 -25.89 5.97
CA ASN A 182 -8.04 -26.29 5.68
C ASN A 182 -7.60 -25.69 4.36
N PHE A 183 -6.54 -24.93 4.39
CA PHE A 183 -5.90 -24.35 3.18
C PHE A 183 -4.72 -25.22 2.76
N LYS A 184 -4.55 -25.38 1.46
CA LYS A 184 -3.44 -26.12 0.83
C LYS A 184 -3.07 -25.46 -0.51
N ASP A 185 -1.93 -25.83 -1.05
CA ASP A 185 -1.47 -25.41 -2.38
C ASP A 185 -1.33 -23.88 -2.54
N PHE A 186 -1.19 -23.15 -1.44
CA PHE A 186 -1.08 -21.67 -1.43
C PHE A 186 0.37 -21.19 -1.52
N GLY A 187 0.53 -19.96 -2.02
CA GLY A 187 1.82 -19.30 -2.16
C GLY A 187 2.40 -18.82 -0.83
N GLN A 188 3.71 -18.99 -0.65
CA GLN A 188 4.46 -18.51 0.50
C GLN A 188 5.78 -17.91 0.08
N GLY A 189 6.19 -16.83 0.72
CA GLY A 189 7.48 -16.23 0.46
C GLY A 189 7.72 -14.95 1.24
N VAL A 190 8.60 -14.11 0.70
CA VAL A 190 9.01 -12.86 1.34
C VAL A 190 9.08 -11.75 0.30
N MET A 191 8.66 -10.56 0.69
CA MET A 191 8.79 -9.33 -0.07
C MET A 191 9.69 -8.37 0.71
N PHE A 192 10.59 -7.69 0.00
CA PHE A 192 11.49 -6.68 0.52
C PHE A 192 11.32 -5.44 -0.34
N PHE A 193 10.96 -4.33 0.26
CA PHE A 193 10.74 -3.11 -0.51
C PHE A 193 11.21 -1.86 0.23
N PRO A 194 11.63 -0.84 -0.53
CA PRO A 194 12.16 0.40 0.01
C PRO A 194 11.08 1.23 0.71
N SER A 195 11.51 2.17 1.53
CA SER A 195 10.61 3.06 2.28
C SER A 195 9.65 3.84 1.38
N GLY A 196 10.06 4.19 0.15
CA GLY A 196 9.23 4.89 -0.83
C GLY A 196 8.02 4.09 -1.33
N LEU A 197 8.04 2.76 -1.18
CA LEU A 197 6.90 1.88 -1.42
C LEU A 197 6.15 1.54 -0.12
N GLY A 198 6.58 2.09 1.02
CA GLY A 198 6.01 1.90 2.35
C GLY A 198 5.52 3.20 2.96
N TYR A 199 6.10 3.61 4.09
CA TYR A 199 5.67 4.79 4.84
C TYR A 199 6.52 6.03 4.60
N TYR A 200 7.65 5.90 3.92
CA TYR A 200 8.61 6.96 3.57
C TYR A 200 8.99 7.85 4.76
N SER A 201 8.62 9.14 4.70
CA SER A 201 8.88 10.13 5.74
C SER A 201 7.90 10.07 6.93
N ASN A 202 6.86 9.24 6.84
CA ASN A 202 5.92 9.07 7.92
C ASN A 202 6.43 8.02 8.91
N THR A 203 6.23 8.30 10.21
CA THR A 203 6.38 7.28 11.23
C THR A 203 5.08 6.51 11.38
N ASN A 204 5.17 5.19 11.51
CA ASN A 204 4.05 4.35 11.89
C ASN A 204 4.46 3.52 13.12
N SER A 205 3.50 2.95 13.83
CA SER A 205 3.75 2.21 15.09
C SER A 205 4.87 1.18 14.92
N GLY A 206 6.04 1.44 15.52
CA GLY A 206 7.22 0.57 15.43
C GLY A 206 8.02 0.67 14.13
N ILE A 207 7.66 1.55 13.19
CA ILE A 207 8.36 1.77 11.92
C ILE A 207 8.93 3.19 11.90
N PRO A 208 10.26 3.38 11.99
CA PRO A 208 10.91 4.67 11.82
C PRO A 208 10.77 5.21 10.39
N GLN A 209 10.95 6.52 10.22
CA GLN A 209 11.05 7.14 8.89
C GLN A 209 12.14 6.46 8.04
N TYR A 210 11.92 6.41 6.73
CA TYR A 210 12.88 5.91 5.74
C TYR A 210 13.33 4.46 5.98
N SER A 211 12.42 3.63 6.51
CA SER A 211 12.70 2.22 6.79
C SER A 211 12.25 1.33 5.64
N PRO A 212 13.15 0.58 5.00
CA PRO A 212 12.77 -0.54 4.14
C PRO A 212 12.03 -1.61 4.94
N LEU A 213 11.04 -2.24 4.33
CA LEU A 213 10.16 -3.21 4.97
C LEU A 213 10.36 -4.62 4.41
N ILE A 214 10.21 -5.61 5.28
CA ILE A 214 10.27 -7.03 4.96
C ILE A 214 8.94 -7.68 5.38
N PHE A 215 8.25 -8.32 4.45
CA PHE A 215 7.03 -9.06 4.73
C PHE A 215 7.17 -10.52 4.33
N SER A 216 7.17 -11.43 5.32
CA SER A 216 6.94 -12.85 5.05
C SER A 216 5.45 -13.10 4.99
N VAL A 217 4.97 -13.73 3.90
CA VAL A 217 3.54 -13.89 3.63
C VAL A 217 3.17 -15.32 3.27
N SER A 218 1.91 -15.69 3.56
CA SER A 218 1.22 -16.84 2.98
C SER A 218 -0.08 -16.36 2.38
N LEU A 219 -0.25 -16.47 1.07
CA LEU A 219 -1.45 -16.07 0.33
C LEU A 219 -2.39 -17.26 0.19
N LEU A 220 -3.40 -17.34 1.06
CA LEU A 220 -4.30 -18.49 1.15
C LEU A 220 -5.34 -18.51 0.04
N THR A 221 -6.05 -17.40 -0.15
CA THR A 221 -7.06 -17.20 -1.19
C THR A 221 -7.24 -15.70 -1.48
N MET A 222 -8.09 -15.37 -2.44
CA MET A 222 -8.43 -13.99 -2.82
C MET A 222 -9.90 -13.90 -3.24
N ASN A 223 -10.41 -12.68 -3.29
CA ASN A 223 -11.62 -12.32 -4.00
C ASN A 223 -11.28 -11.21 -5.00
N VAL A 224 -11.78 -11.34 -6.22
CA VAL A 224 -11.86 -10.20 -7.15
C VAL A 224 -12.79 -9.18 -6.51
N THR A 225 -12.34 -7.93 -6.43
CA THR A 225 -13.08 -6.86 -5.75
C THR A 225 -13.71 -5.94 -6.80
N ASP A 226 -14.90 -5.50 -6.50
CA ASP A 226 -15.66 -4.43 -7.12
C ASP A 226 -16.04 -3.52 -5.93
N HIS A 227 -15.40 -2.34 -5.82
CA HIS A 227 -15.40 -1.56 -4.57
C HIS A 227 -16.65 -0.70 -4.40
N ASP A 228 -17.26 -0.24 -5.48
CA ASP A 228 -18.47 0.59 -5.48
C ASP A 228 -19.74 -0.18 -5.89
N TYR A 229 -19.54 -1.45 -6.33
CA TYR A 229 -20.62 -2.35 -6.74
C TYR A 229 -21.35 -1.90 -7.99
N ASP A 230 -20.64 -1.31 -8.91
CA ASP A 230 -21.17 -0.82 -10.18
C ASP A 230 -21.22 -1.92 -11.27
N GLY A 231 -20.56 -3.06 -11.03
CA GLY A 231 -20.52 -4.23 -11.91
C GLY A 231 -19.23 -4.36 -12.72
N ILE A 232 -18.33 -3.38 -12.65
CA ILE A 232 -16.97 -3.47 -13.18
C ILE A 232 -16.05 -3.96 -12.05
N ALA A 233 -15.22 -4.96 -12.34
CA ALA A 233 -14.23 -5.38 -11.36
C ALA A 233 -13.12 -4.33 -11.26
N SER A 234 -12.77 -3.91 -10.06
CA SER A 234 -11.88 -2.76 -9.81
C SER A 234 -10.52 -2.80 -10.51
N TYR A 235 -10.02 -3.98 -10.86
CA TYR A 235 -8.78 -4.09 -11.66
C TYR A 235 -8.99 -3.74 -13.15
N LEU A 236 -10.23 -3.68 -13.64
CA LEU A 236 -10.60 -3.26 -15.00
C LEU A 236 -10.80 -1.75 -15.11
N GLU A 237 -10.82 -1.06 -13.99
CA GLU A 237 -10.95 0.39 -13.89
C GLU A 237 -9.60 1.12 -14.01
N ASP A 238 -8.52 0.41 -14.38
CA ASP A 238 -7.25 0.95 -14.86
C ASP A 238 -7.44 1.38 -16.34
N VAL A 239 -8.14 2.50 -16.54
CA VAL A 239 -8.58 2.97 -17.85
C VAL A 239 -7.40 3.42 -18.71
N ASN A 240 -6.38 4.03 -18.08
CA ASN A 240 -5.18 4.49 -18.76
C ASN A 240 -4.14 3.37 -18.97
N LEU A 241 -4.35 2.16 -18.41
CA LEU A 241 -3.50 0.97 -18.50
C LEU A 241 -2.08 1.18 -17.97
N ASP A 242 -1.90 2.03 -16.95
CA ASP A 242 -0.60 2.25 -16.31
C ASP A 242 -0.31 1.26 -15.17
N GLY A 243 -1.27 0.42 -14.80
CA GLY A 243 -1.20 -0.60 -13.77
C GLY A 243 -1.56 -0.08 -12.37
N GLU A 244 -2.17 1.11 -12.28
CA GLU A 244 -2.50 1.79 -11.03
C GLU A 244 -3.96 2.30 -11.01
N PRO A 245 -4.96 1.42 -10.83
CA PRO A 245 -6.38 1.82 -10.83
C PRO A 245 -6.75 2.89 -9.78
N LEU A 246 -5.85 3.14 -8.82
CA LEU A 246 -6.05 4.17 -7.79
C LEU A 246 -5.81 5.60 -8.28
N ASN A 247 -5.56 5.82 -9.57
CA ASN A 247 -5.33 7.15 -10.11
C ASN A 247 -6.23 7.50 -11.31
N ASP A 248 -7.13 6.60 -11.68
CA ASP A 248 -8.07 6.82 -12.78
C ASP A 248 -9.34 7.50 -12.26
N ASP A 249 -9.66 8.64 -12.87
CA ASP A 249 -10.80 9.52 -12.55
C ASP A 249 -11.28 10.07 -13.91
N THR A 250 -12.28 9.41 -14.48
CA THR A 250 -12.70 9.63 -15.88
C THR A 250 -13.39 10.97 -16.08
N ASP A 251 -14.28 11.37 -15.15
CA ASP A 251 -15.03 12.63 -15.24
C ASP A 251 -14.31 13.81 -14.59
N GLY A 252 -13.26 13.56 -13.78
CA GLY A 252 -12.45 14.58 -13.14
C GLY A 252 -13.10 15.24 -11.94
N ASP A 253 -14.07 14.60 -11.30
CA ASP A 253 -14.79 15.14 -10.14
C ASP A 253 -14.03 14.97 -8.81
N GLY A 254 -12.99 14.12 -8.80
CA GLY A 254 -12.12 13.83 -7.66
C GLY A 254 -12.44 12.52 -6.95
N ASN A 255 -13.51 11.79 -7.33
CA ASN A 255 -13.67 10.38 -7.04
C ASN A 255 -12.96 9.59 -8.14
N ILE A 256 -12.18 8.61 -7.78
CA ILE A 256 -11.58 7.71 -8.76
C ILE A 256 -12.60 6.66 -9.15
N ASN A 257 -12.54 6.18 -10.40
CA ASN A 257 -13.48 5.19 -10.95
C ASN A 257 -13.74 4.02 -9.99
N LEU A 258 -12.69 3.50 -9.37
CA LEU A 258 -12.74 2.40 -8.39
C LEU A 258 -13.72 2.62 -7.22
N TYR A 259 -14.14 3.85 -6.95
CA TYR A 259 -15.09 4.23 -5.89
C TYR A 259 -16.25 5.08 -6.41
N ASP A 260 -16.35 5.26 -7.73
CA ASP A 260 -17.37 6.08 -8.38
C ASP A 260 -18.37 5.19 -9.13
N PRO A 261 -19.63 5.08 -8.70
CA PRO A 261 -20.64 4.29 -9.41
C PRO A 261 -21.18 4.96 -10.70
N ASP A 262 -20.63 6.13 -11.11
CA ASP A 262 -20.99 6.91 -12.31
C ASP A 262 -19.70 7.45 -12.93
N ASP A 263 -18.89 6.55 -13.53
CA ASP A 263 -17.52 6.78 -13.93
C ASP A 263 -17.30 7.98 -14.87
N ASP A 264 -18.26 8.26 -15.75
CA ASP A 264 -18.16 9.36 -16.73
C ASP A 264 -18.95 10.62 -16.32
N GLY A 265 -19.69 10.56 -15.19
CA GLY A 265 -20.36 11.70 -14.59
C GLY A 265 -21.55 12.24 -15.39
N ASP A 266 -22.16 11.45 -16.29
CA ASP A 266 -23.28 11.88 -17.12
C ASP A 266 -24.63 11.83 -16.40
N GLY A 267 -24.68 11.17 -15.22
CA GLY A 267 -25.84 11.01 -14.35
C GLY A 267 -26.59 9.68 -14.56
N ILE A 268 -26.05 8.78 -15.38
CA ILE A 268 -26.45 7.38 -15.48
C ILE A 268 -25.39 6.55 -14.76
N LEU A 269 -25.80 5.67 -13.86
CA LEU A 269 -24.85 4.82 -13.14
C LEU A 269 -24.22 3.80 -14.09
N THR A 270 -22.93 3.57 -13.96
CA THR A 270 -22.11 2.59 -14.70
C THR A 270 -22.82 1.24 -14.85
N ILE A 271 -23.42 0.71 -13.75
CA ILE A 271 -24.16 -0.56 -13.76
C ILE A 271 -25.32 -0.61 -14.76
N ASN A 272 -25.86 0.53 -15.18
CA ASN A 272 -26.96 0.62 -16.14
C ASN A 272 -26.46 0.80 -17.58
N GLU A 273 -25.13 0.88 -17.78
CA GLU A 273 -24.52 1.18 -19.07
C GLU A 273 -23.63 0.06 -19.60
N ILE A 274 -23.17 -0.84 -18.72
CA ILE A 274 -22.22 -1.89 -19.09
C ILE A 274 -22.79 -2.94 -20.05
N ASP A 275 -24.10 -3.21 -20.01
CA ASP A 275 -24.75 -4.26 -20.84
C ASP A 275 -26.26 -4.01 -20.87
N LYS A 276 -26.69 -2.96 -21.61
CA LYS A 276 -28.07 -2.51 -21.68
C LYS A 276 -29.00 -3.52 -22.41
N ASP A 277 -28.43 -4.28 -23.36
CA ASP A 277 -29.16 -5.25 -24.16
C ASP A 277 -29.07 -6.68 -23.59
N ASN A 278 -28.29 -6.91 -22.53
CA ASN A 278 -28.10 -8.19 -21.84
C ASN A 278 -27.53 -9.29 -22.73
N ASP A 279 -26.59 -8.94 -23.61
CA ASP A 279 -25.91 -9.90 -24.47
C ASP A 279 -24.56 -10.42 -23.86
N GLY A 280 -24.14 -9.86 -22.74
CA GLY A 280 -22.94 -10.23 -21.99
C GLY A 280 -21.67 -9.55 -22.52
N VAL A 281 -21.80 -8.51 -23.33
CA VAL A 281 -20.70 -7.68 -23.85
C VAL A 281 -20.88 -6.27 -23.32
N ILE A 282 -19.78 -5.61 -23.00
CA ILE A 282 -19.80 -4.20 -22.60
C ILE A 282 -20.22 -3.37 -23.83
N ASP A 283 -21.23 -2.51 -23.63
CA ASP A 283 -21.81 -1.67 -24.68
C ASP A 283 -20.86 -0.53 -25.13
N ASP A 284 -20.85 -0.27 -26.42
CA ASP A 284 -20.29 0.88 -27.12
C ASP A 284 -21.31 1.31 -28.19
N THR A 285 -22.32 2.07 -27.75
CA THR A 285 -23.50 2.39 -28.57
C THR A 285 -23.19 3.21 -29.80
N ASN A 286 -22.21 4.13 -29.74
CA ASN A 286 -21.83 4.98 -30.85
C ASN A 286 -20.73 4.37 -31.74
N GLY A 287 -20.06 3.30 -31.28
CA GLY A 287 -19.05 2.54 -32.02
C GLY A 287 -17.71 3.29 -32.18
N ASP A 288 -17.37 4.17 -31.24
CA ASP A 288 -16.14 4.95 -31.30
C ASP A 288 -14.96 4.32 -30.56
N GLY A 289 -15.21 3.22 -29.83
CA GLY A 289 -14.23 2.45 -29.11
C GLY A 289 -14.09 2.82 -27.63
N ILE A 290 -14.92 3.73 -27.13
CA ILE A 290 -15.07 4.05 -25.72
C ILE A 290 -16.34 3.34 -25.23
N PRO A 291 -16.26 2.51 -24.20
CA PRO A 291 -17.45 1.92 -23.59
C PRO A 291 -18.45 2.97 -23.10
N ASP A 292 -19.75 2.68 -23.18
CA ASP A 292 -20.81 3.62 -22.80
C ASP A 292 -20.59 4.18 -21.38
N TYR A 293 -20.18 3.35 -20.42
CA TYR A 293 -19.97 3.75 -19.03
C TYR A 293 -18.75 4.67 -18.79
N LEU A 294 -17.95 4.93 -19.84
CA LEU A 294 -16.80 5.87 -19.83
C LEU A 294 -17.01 7.02 -20.82
N ASP A 295 -18.18 7.09 -21.51
CA ASP A 295 -18.47 8.07 -22.54
C ASP A 295 -19.63 9.00 -22.14
N PRO A 296 -19.36 10.19 -21.59
CA PRO A 296 -20.39 11.12 -21.13
C PRO A 296 -21.26 11.69 -22.29
N SER A 297 -21.03 11.30 -23.51
CA SER A 297 -21.89 11.66 -24.65
C SER A 297 -23.07 10.70 -24.84
N ILE A 298 -23.06 9.56 -24.17
CA ILE A 298 -24.09 8.51 -24.24
C ILE A 298 -25.02 8.63 -23.02
N THR A 299 -26.03 9.43 -23.13
CA THR A 299 -26.98 9.79 -22.05
C THR A 299 -28.33 9.06 -22.16
N ASN A 300 -28.41 7.82 -22.68
CA ASN A 300 -29.65 7.10 -22.90
C ASN A 300 -29.61 5.64 -22.47
#